data_a75135e2b085754089b816523c38a335
#
_entry.id   a75135e2b085754089b816523c38a335
#
_cell.length_a   1.000
_cell.length_b   1.000
_cell.length_c   1.000
_cell.angle_alpha   90.00
_cell.angle_beta   90.00
_cell.angle_gamma   90.00
#
_symmetry.space_group_name_H-M   'P 1'
#
loop_
_entity.id
_entity.type
_entity.pdbx_description
1 polymer ?
#
loop_
_entity_poly.entity_id
_entity_poly.type
_entity_poly.pdbx_seq_one_letter_code
_entity_poly.pdbx_strand_id
1 'polypeptide(L)'
;MIYLIDHQDSFTFNLAHLLGHFDDVFVTNYFDLNKIKLHNARTIVLSPGPDHPLDYPKTAEVYRKFKAKKKIIGICLGFQQILSAEGGNIIQQKKIYHGYQSIIEVLKTSRLFRSNSTIYGGRYHSLKLQEPFKSTTIDITMRCKKTNVAMALEDRTNHIYGFQFHPESFLTNNGKHLIQKILSA
;
A
#
# COMPACT_ATOMS: atom_id res chain seq x y z
N MET A 1 -16.39 2.83 -8.04
CA MET A 1 -16.41 1.96 -6.84
C MET A 1 -15.00 1.43 -6.60
N ILE A 2 -14.55 1.48 -5.37
CA ILE A 2 -13.31 0.89 -4.85
C ILE A 2 -13.64 -0.48 -4.27
N TYR A 3 -12.83 -1.49 -4.58
CA TYR A 3 -12.91 -2.82 -3.99
C TYR A 3 -11.78 -2.98 -2.99
N LEU A 4 -12.09 -3.05 -1.70
CA LEU A 4 -11.13 -3.19 -0.61
C LEU A 4 -11.09 -4.65 -0.14
N ILE A 5 -9.95 -5.31 -0.31
CA ILE A 5 -9.70 -6.66 0.22
C ILE A 5 -9.23 -6.51 1.67
N ASP A 6 -10.03 -7.04 2.60
CA ASP A 6 -9.73 -7.06 4.02
C ASP A 6 -8.88 -8.30 4.38
N HIS A 7 -7.64 -8.08 4.80
CA HIS A 7 -6.74 -9.10 5.33
C HIS A 7 -6.84 -9.24 6.85
N GLN A 8 -8.02 -8.93 7.42
CA GLN A 8 -8.33 -9.06 8.85
C GLN A 8 -7.48 -8.15 9.75
N ASP A 9 -7.30 -6.91 9.31
CA ASP A 9 -6.59 -5.88 10.08
C ASP A 9 -7.57 -4.95 10.81
N SER A 10 -7.20 -4.53 12.03
CA SER A 10 -8.00 -3.58 12.82
C SER A 10 -8.14 -2.20 12.16
N PHE A 11 -7.23 -1.83 11.26
CA PHE A 11 -7.27 -0.56 10.51
C PHE A 11 -8.06 -0.64 9.19
N THR A 12 -8.54 -1.83 8.78
CA THR A 12 -9.26 -1.97 7.50
C THR A 12 -10.46 -1.03 7.42
N PHE A 13 -11.25 -0.92 8.48
CA PHE A 13 -12.43 -0.05 8.47
C PHE A 13 -12.08 1.44 8.55
N ASN A 14 -10.98 1.82 9.20
CA ASN A 14 -10.45 3.18 9.13
C ASN A 14 -10.03 3.54 7.70
N LEU A 15 -9.38 2.59 7.01
CA LEU A 15 -9.01 2.74 5.60
C LEU A 15 -10.26 2.83 4.72
N ALA A 16 -11.27 1.97 4.95
CA ALA A 16 -12.54 2.02 4.22
C ALA A 16 -13.25 3.38 4.41
N HIS A 17 -13.28 3.90 5.63
CA HIS A 17 -13.83 5.23 5.92
C HIS A 17 -13.06 6.33 5.18
N LEU A 18 -11.74 6.29 5.21
CA LEU A 18 -10.88 7.25 4.50
C LEU A 18 -11.14 7.23 2.99
N LEU A 19 -11.22 6.04 2.38
CA LEU A 19 -11.50 5.84 0.95
C LEU A 19 -12.92 6.29 0.59
N GLY A 20 -13.89 6.09 1.48
CA GLY A 20 -15.29 6.48 1.33
C GLY A 20 -15.54 7.99 1.15
N HIS A 21 -14.55 8.83 1.47
CA HIS A 21 -14.61 10.25 1.12
C HIS A 21 -14.50 10.52 -0.40
N PHE A 22 -14.06 9.54 -1.19
CA PHE A 22 -13.72 9.75 -2.60
C PHE A 22 -14.56 8.90 -3.57
N ASP A 23 -15.00 7.72 -3.15
CA ASP A 23 -15.81 6.82 -3.99
C ASP A 23 -16.52 5.79 -3.10
N ASP A 24 -17.55 5.12 -3.63
CA ASP A 24 -18.18 3.99 -2.96
C ASP A 24 -17.16 2.88 -2.71
N VAL A 25 -17.12 2.35 -1.48
CA VAL A 25 -16.19 1.30 -1.06
C VAL A 25 -16.95 0.01 -0.78
N PHE A 26 -16.58 -1.06 -1.49
CA PHE A 26 -17.02 -2.41 -1.19
C PHE A 26 -15.90 -3.15 -0.46
N VAL A 27 -16.12 -3.43 0.82
CA VAL A 27 -15.19 -4.20 1.64
C VAL A 27 -15.55 -5.68 1.53
N THR A 28 -14.55 -6.52 1.31
CA THR A 28 -14.71 -7.98 1.27
C THR A 28 -13.60 -8.66 2.05
N ASN A 29 -13.94 -9.71 2.78
CA ASN A 29 -12.95 -10.53 3.46
C ASN A 29 -12.08 -11.28 2.44
N TYR A 30 -10.78 -11.40 2.71
CA TYR A 30 -9.83 -12.13 1.88
C TYR A 30 -10.28 -13.58 1.56
N PHE A 31 -10.93 -14.24 2.50
CA PHE A 31 -11.36 -15.63 2.32
C PHE A 31 -12.56 -15.78 1.39
N ASP A 32 -13.37 -14.72 1.24
CA ASP A 32 -14.61 -14.73 0.45
C ASP A 32 -14.66 -13.56 -0.54
N LEU A 33 -13.83 -13.64 -1.59
CA LEU A 33 -13.75 -12.59 -2.61
C LEU A 33 -14.95 -12.62 -3.55
N ASN A 34 -15.70 -11.53 -3.60
CA ASN A 34 -16.80 -11.37 -4.56
C ASN A 34 -16.26 -11.07 -5.97
N LYS A 35 -16.22 -12.08 -6.83
CA LYS A 35 -15.63 -12.02 -8.17
C LYS A 35 -16.34 -11.00 -9.07
N ILE A 36 -17.66 -10.83 -8.96
CA ILE A 36 -18.44 -9.90 -9.77
C ILE A 36 -18.09 -8.45 -9.40
N LYS A 37 -18.14 -8.13 -8.10
CA LYS A 37 -17.78 -6.80 -7.61
C LYS A 37 -16.31 -6.46 -7.91
N LEU A 38 -15.41 -7.43 -7.72
CA LEU A 38 -13.99 -7.28 -8.05
C LEU A 38 -13.78 -6.98 -9.55
N HIS A 39 -14.51 -7.67 -10.43
CA HIS A 39 -14.43 -7.41 -11.87
C HIS A 39 -14.94 -6.02 -12.25
N ASN A 40 -15.98 -5.54 -11.61
CA ASN A 40 -16.62 -4.24 -11.90
C ASN A 40 -15.93 -3.04 -11.22
N ALA A 41 -15.06 -3.27 -10.25
CA ALA A 41 -14.34 -2.20 -9.58
C ALA A 41 -13.37 -1.47 -10.51
N ARG A 42 -13.21 -0.16 -10.33
CA ARG A 42 -12.18 0.65 -11.01
C ARG A 42 -10.84 0.58 -10.28
N THR A 43 -10.90 0.52 -8.97
CA THR A 43 -9.73 0.50 -8.09
C THR A 43 -9.82 -0.69 -7.15
N ILE A 44 -8.72 -1.40 -6.98
CA ILE A 44 -8.54 -2.47 -6.00
C ILE A 44 -7.59 -1.97 -4.92
N VAL A 45 -8.01 -2.07 -3.66
CA VAL A 45 -7.18 -1.73 -2.52
C VAL A 45 -6.87 -2.99 -1.72
N LEU A 46 -5.60 -3.21 -1.45
CA LEU A 46 -5.08 -4.27 -0.61
C LEU A 46 -4.84 -3.69 0.78
N SER A 47 -5.60 -4.15 1.77
CA SER A 47 -5.56 -3.60 3.13
C SER A 47 -4.25 -3.89 3.86
N PRO A 48 -4.00 -3.25 5.00
CA PRO A 48 -3.13 -3.78 6.03
C PRO A 48 -3.54 -5.20 6.42
N GLY A 49 -2.67 -5.91 7.13
CA GLY A 49 -2.95 -7.27 7.62
C GLY A 49 -1.79 -7.81 8.45
N PRO A 50 -2.04 -8.90 9.18
CA PRO A 50 -1.00 -9.65 9.89
C PRO A 50 -0.18 -10.51 8.93
N ASP A 51 0.82 -11.20 9.48
CA ASP A 51 1.61 -12.26 8.84
C ASP A 51 2.45 -11.81 7.64
N HIS A 52 2.83 -12.75 6.79
CA HIS A 52 3.71 -12.52 5.66
C HIS A 52 2.91 -12.45 4.34
N PRO A 53 3.34 -11.64 3.35
CA PRO A 53 2.64 -11.54 2.05
C PRO A 53 2.40 -12.88 1.35
N LEU A 54 3.28 -13.85 1.55
CA LEU A 54 3.15 -15.20 0.95
C LEU A 54 2.02 -16.03 1.55
N ASP A 55 1.51 -15.66 2.72
CA ASP A 55 0.37 -16.34 3.36
C ASP A 55 -0.97 -15.99 2.70
N TYR A 56 -0.94 -15.07 1.74
CA TYR A 56 -2.13 -14.57 1.03
C TYR A 56 -2.07 -14.82 -0.49
N PRO A 57 -2.00 -16.08 -0.96
CA PRO A 57 -1.84 -16.40 -2.38
C PRO A 57 -2.96 -15.87 -3.28
N LYS A 58 -4.22 -15.80 -2.80
CA LYS A 58 -5.33 -15.23 -3.58
C LYS A 58 -5.11 -13.76 -3.92
N THR A 59 -4.49 -12.97 -3.02
CA THR A 59 -4.16 -11.57 -3.31
C THR A 59 -3.12 -11.45 -4.41
N ALA A 60 -2.11 -12.32 -4.40
CA ALA A 60 -1.11 -12.37 -5.47
C ALA A 60 -1.74 -12.74 -6.83
N GLU A 61 -2.74 -13.62 -6.85
CA GLU A 61 -3.52 -13.94 -8.06
C GLU A 61 -4.34 -12.74 -8.54
N VAL A 62 -5.04 -12.06 -7.63
CA VAL A 62 -5.80 -10.82 -7.93
C VAL A 62 -4.85 -9.77 -8.51
N TYR A 63 -3.72 -9.54 -7.87
CA TYR A 63 -2.72 -8.58 -8.34
C TYR A 63 -2.27 -8.90 -9.77
N ARG A 64 -1.78 -10.12 -10.04
CA ARG A 64 -1.32 -10.51 -11.39
C ARG A 64 -2.41 -10.39 -12.46
N LYS A 65 -3.66 -10.72 -12.11
CA LYS A 65 -4.80 -10.66 -13.03
C LYS A 65 -5.18 -9.23 -13.42
N PHE A 66 -5.03 -8.27 -12.50
CA PHE A 66 -5.57 -6.93 -12.67
C PHE A 66 -4.52 -5.81 -12.77
N LYS A 67 -3.22 -6.09 -12.56
CA LYS A 67 -2.18 -5.06 -12.52
C LYS A 67 -2.10 -4.16 -13.77
N ALA A 68 -2.40 -4.67 -14.96
CA ALA A 68 -2.41 -3.89 -16.19
C ALA A 68 -3.81 -3.39 -16.60
N LYS A 69 -4.81 -3.54 -15.75
CA LYS A 69 -6.22 -3.31 -16.10
C LYS A 69 -6.92 -2.38 -15.14
N LYS A 70 -6.44 -2.26 -13.92
CA LYS A 70 -7.07 -1.51 -12.84
C LYS A 70 -6.03 -0.79 -12.01
N LYS A 71 -6.43 0.32 -11.42
CA LYS A 71 -5.64 0.95 -10.38
C LYS A 71 -5.56 0.01 -9.17
N ILE A 72 -4.35 -0.24 -8.66
CA ILE A 72 -4.13 -1.06 -7.46
C ILE A 72 -3.38 -0.23 -6.42
N ILE A 73 -3.88 -0.24 -5.21
CA ILE A 73 -3.28 0.48 -4.07
C ILE A 73 -3.01 -0.53 -2.96
N GLY A 74 -1.80 -0.59 -2.43
CA GLY A 74 -1.43 -1.44 -1.30
C GLY A 74 -1.06 -0.64 -0.05
N ILE A 75 -1.64 -0.99 1.10
CA ILE A 75 -1.31 -0.36 2.38
C ILE A 75 -0.71 -1.40 3.31
N CYS A 76 0.45 -1.10 3.90
CA CYS A 76 1.21 -1.92 4.83
C CYS A 76 1.46 -3.35 4.28
N LEU A 77 0.68 -4.36 4.68
CA LEU A 77 0.75 -5.69 4.07
C LEU A 77 0.49 -5.64 2.57
N GLY A 78 -0.51 -4.87 2.12
CA GLY A 78 -0.81 -4.70 0.70
C GLY A 78 0.35 -4.11 -0.12
N PHE A 79 1.11 -3.18 0.45
CA PHE A 79 2.36 -2.68 -0.15
C PHE A 79 3.40 -3.80 -0.29
N GLN A 80 3.56 -4.63 0.75
CA GLN A 80 4.49 -5.75 0.74
C GLN A 80 4.06 -6.84 -0.25
N GLN A 81 2.75 -7.08 -0.40
CA GLN A 81 2.20 -8.02 -1.37
C GLN A 81 2.50 -7.60 -2.82
N ILE A 82 2.38 -6.31 -3.14
CA ILE A 82 2.77 -5.78 -4.44
C ILE A 82 4.25 -6.02 -4.69
N LEU A 83 5.12 -5.64 -3.74
CA LEU A 83 6.56 -5.85 -3.87
C LEU A 83 6.94 -7.33 -4.01
N SER A 84 6.32 -8.19 -3.22
CA SER A 84 6.54 -9.63 -3.29
C SER A 84 6.11 -10.22 -4.64
N ALA A 85 4.98 -9.78 -5.19
CA ALA A 85 4.50 -10.21 -6.50
C ALA A 85 5.40 -9.72 -7.66
N GLU A 86 6.16 -8.64 -7.45
CA GLU A 86 7.17 -8.09 -8.38
C GLU A 86 8.59 -8.59 -8.08
N GLY A 87 8.73 -9.68 -7.31
CA GLY A 87 10.01 -10.34 -7.05
C GLY A 87 10.81 -9.78 -5.88
N GLY A 88 10.23 -8.87 -5.11
CA GLY A 88 10.83 -8.35 -3.88
C GLY A 88 10.77 -9.37 -2.75
N ASN A 89 11.87 -9.54 -2.02
CA ASN A 89 11.91 -10.36 -0.82
C ASN A 89 11.49 -9.52 0.40
N ILE A 90 10.50 -10.01 1.13
CA ILE A 90 10.02 -9.35 2.35
C ILE A 90 10.61 -10.09 3.55
N ILE A 91 11.29 -9.34 4.42
CA ILE A 91 12.02 -9.90 5.55
C ILE A 91 11.65 -9.20 6.85
N GLN A 92 11.89 -9.88 7.95
CA GLN A 92 11.75 -9.29 9.28
C GLN A 92 12.79 -8.19 9.50
N GLN A 93 12.36 -7.05 10.03
CA GLN A 93 13.29 -5.99 10.45
C GLN A 93 13.68 -6.13 11.91
N LYS A 94 14.87 -5.63 12.26
CA LYS A 94 15.42 -5.72 13.63
C LYS A 94 14.53 -5.02 14.67
N LYS A 95 13.95 -3.88 14.32
CA LYS A 95 13.06 -3.13 15.22
C LYS A 95 11.63 -3.24 14.73
N ILE A 96 10.74 -3.71 15.60
CA ILE A 96 9.28 -3.70 15.37
C ILE A 96 8.76 -2.28 15.62
N TYR A 97 7.94 -1.79 14.69
CA TYR A 97 7.22 -0.53 14.83
C TYR A 97 5.74 -0.84 15.07
N HIS A 98 5.21 -0.34 16.17
CA HIS A 98 3.79 -0.47 16.49
C HIS A 98 3.31 0.84 17.13
N GLY A 99 2.63 1.68 16.33
CA GLY A 99 2.20 3.00 16.77
C GLY A 99 3.33 4.05 16.83
N TYR A 100 4.28 3.99 15.90
CA TYR A 100 5.37 4.98 15.81
C TYR A 100 5.16 5.93 14.65
N GLN A 101 5.19 7.23 14.93
CA GLN A 101 5.30 8.24 13.88
C GLN A 101 6.75 8.34 13.39
N SER A 102 6.95 8.33 12.09
CA SER A 102 8.27 8.47 11.46
C SER A 102 8.28 9.56 10.41
N ILE A 103 9.43 10.22 10.26
CA ILE A 103 9.68 11.15 9.16
C ILE A 103 9.99 10.33 7.91
N ILE A 104 9.23 10.55 6.87
CA ILE A 104 9.32 9.88 5.58
C ILE A 104 9.70 10.92 4.54
N GLU A 105 10.80 10.69 3.83
CA GLU A 105 11.31 11.56 2.80
C GLU A 105 10.83 11.12 1.43
N VAL A 106 10.34 12.07 0.63
CA VAL A 106 9.93 11.84 -0.77
C VAL A 106 11.16 11.93 -1.66
N LEU A 107 11.42 10.86 -2.42
CA LEU A 107 12.55 10.75 -3.31
C LEU A 107 12.30 11.45 -4.66
N LYS A 108 13.36 11.66 -5.43
CA LYS A 108 13.28 12.20 -6.81
C LYS A 108 12.55 11.28 -7.78
N THR A 109 12.45 9.99 -7.46
CA THR A 109 11.70 8.99 -8.23
C THR A 109 10.19 9.18 -8.15
N SER A 110 9.68 9.84 -7.10
CA SER A 110 8.25 10.15 -7.02
C SER A 110 7.85 11.16 -8.09
N ARG A 111 6.72 10.88 -8.73
CA ARG A 111 6.09 11.77 -9.71
C ARG A 111 4.76 12.33 -9.22
N LEU A 112 4.21 11.77 -8.13
CA LEU A 112 2.98 12.24 -7.50
C LEU A 112 3.24 13.27 -6.40
N PHE A 113 4.35 13.11 -5.71
CA PHE A 113 4.68 13.92 -4.54
C PHE A 113 5.92 14.77 -4.81
N ARG A 114 5.95 15.94 -4.18
CA ARG A 114 7.08 16.87 -4.33
C ARG A 114 8.36 16.24 -3.76
N SER A 115 9.36 16.03 -4.58
CA SER A 115 10.66 15.49 -4.16
C SER A 115 11.32 16.36 -3.08
N ASN A 116 12.09 15.73 -2.20
CA ASN A 116 12.74 16.34 -1.04
C ASN A 116 11.76 16.94 -0.01
N SER A 117 10.45 16.70 -0.15
CA SER A 117 9.49 17.00 0.91
C SER A 117 9.46 15.86 1.94
N THR A 118 8.91 16.16 3.11
CA THR A 118 8.76 15.18 4.19
C THR A 118 7.30 14.99 4.58
N ILE A 119 6.98 13.76 4.98
CA ILE A 119 5.66 13.34 5.47
C ILE A 119 5.87 12.70 6.83
N TYR A 120 4.96 12.93 7.75
CA TYR A 120 4.90 12.17 9.01
C TYR A 120 3.92 11.01 8.82
N GLY A 121 4.41 9.77 8.94
CA GLY A 121 3.61 8.57 8.71
C GLY A 121 3.61 7.62 9.90
N GLY A 122 2.43 7.12 10.25
CA GLY A 122 2.24 6.11 11.29
C GLY A 122 2.67 4.72 10.83
N ARG A 123 3.52 4.06 11.60
CA ARG A 123 4.07 2.75 11.29
C ARG A 123 3.62 1.70 12.29
N TYR A 124 3.21 0.53 11.75
CA TYR A 124 2.70 -0.61 12.52
C TYR A 124 3.20 -1.95 11.95
N HIS A 125 4.46 -2.00 11.50
CA HIS A 125 4.98 -3.17 10.80
C HIS A 125 6.29 -3.71 11.39
N SER A 126 6.44 -5.04 11.33
CA SER A 126 7.65 -5.80 11.69
C SER A 126 8.43 -6.27 10.46
N LEU A 127 7.81 -6.24 9.28
CA LEU A 127 8.39 -6.68 8.02
C LEU A 127 8.80 -5.48 7.16
N LYS A 128 9.75 -5.70 6.26
CA LYS A 128 10.24 -4.70 5.30
C LYS A 128 10.71 -5.34 4.01
N LEU A 129 10.80 -4.57 2.94
CA LEU A 129 11.50 -4.96 1.73
C LEU A 129 12.99 -5.18 2.03
N GLN A 130 13.54 -6.31 1.59
CA GLN A 130 14.98 -6.55 1.53
C GLN A 130 15.56 -5.82 0.31
N GLU A 131 16.66 -5.14 0.51
CA GLU A 131 17.35 -4.43 -0.57
C GLU A 131 18.74 -5.02 -0.82
N PRO A 132 19.26 -4.94 -2.05
CA PRO A 132 18.72 -4.16 -3.17
C PRO A 132 17.51 -4.82 -3.82
N PHE A 133 16.48 -4.02 -4.15
CA PHE A 133 15.33 -4.40 -4.97
C PHE A 133 15.43 -3.72 -6.32
N LYS A 134 15.26 -4.48 -7.40
CA LYS A 134 15.27 -3.97 -8.77
C LYS A 134 13.98 -4.39 -9.47
N SER A 135 13.30 -3.44 -10.05
CA SER A 135 12.14 -3.64 -10.90
C SER A 135 12.25 -2.75 -12.13
N THR A 136 11.65 -3.17 -13.23
CA THR A 136 11.57 -2.36 -14.45
C THR A 136 10.38 -1.40 -14.45
N THR A 137 9.42 -1.61 -13.56
CA THR A 137 8.16 -0.86 -13.51
C THR A 137 7.89 -0.19 -12.16
N ILE A 138 8.35 -0.80 -11.06
CA ILE A 138 8.14 -0.30 -9.70
C ILE A 138 9.30 0.60 -9.28
N ASP A 139 9.00 1.84 -8.97
CA ASP A 139 9.92 2.77 -8.31
C ASP A 139 9.64 2.85 -6.80
N ILE A 140 10.67 2.76 -5.97
CA ILE A 140 10.57 3.14 -4.56
C ILE A 140 10.65 4.67 -4.50
N THR A 141 9.59 5.30 -4.01
CA THR A 141 9.39 6.75 -4.11
C THR A 141 9.46 7.48 -2.79
N MET A 142 9.41 6.76 -1.67
CA MET A 142 9.60 7.33 -0.34
C MET A 142 10.41 6.39 0.55
N ARG A 143 11.16 6.99 1.50
CA ARG A 143 11.94 6.25 2.49
C ARG A 143 11.80 6.86 3.88
N CYS A 144 11.90 6.01 4.90
CA CYS A 144 12.04 6.50 6.27
C CYS A 144 13.39 7.19 6.43
N LYS A 145 13.39 8.47 6.80
CA LYS A 145 14.62 9.27 6.94
C LYS A 145 15.65 8.67 7.91
N LYS A 146 15.19 8.06 9.00
CA LYS A 146 16.07 7.47 10.04
C LYS A 146 16.60 6.09 9.67
N THR A 147 15.78 5.23 9.02
CA THR A 147 16.11 3.81 8.84
C THR A 147 16.35 3.42 7.39
N ASN A 148 16.13 4.35 6.46
CA ASN A 148 16.21 4.16 5.02
C ASN A 148 15.29 3.04 4.46
N VAL A 149 14.34 2.53 5.26
CA VAL A 149 13.38 1.51 4.83
C VAL A 149 12.44 2.10 3.79
N ALA A 150 12.13 1.34 2.72
CA ALA A 150 11.18 1.71 1.69
C ALA A 150 9.78 1.95 2.29
N MET A 151 9.19 3.11 1.97
CA MET A 151 7.92 3.57 2.55
C MET A 151 6.81 3.81 1.53
N ALA A 152 7.15 3.97 0.24
CA ALA A 152 6.15 4.05 -0.81
C ALA A 152 6.71 3.50 -2.12
N LEU A 153 5.79 3.07 -2.98
CA LEU A 153 6.06 2.63 -4.35
C LEU A 153 5.10 3.30 -5.34
N GLU A 154 5.57 3.47 -6.56
CA GLU A 154 4.78 3.90 -7.72
C GLU A 154 5.13 3.04 -8.94
N ASP A 155 4.11 2.53 -9.65
CA ASP A 155 4.18 2.11 -11.05
C ASP A 155 3.10 2.88 -11.82
N ARG A 156 3.51 3.93 -12.50
CA ARG A 156 2.57 4.80 -13.20
C ARG A 156 2.05 4.20 -14.50
N THR A 157 2.82 3.32 -15.13
CA THR A 157 2.41 2.64 -16.36
C THR A 157 1.20 1.74 -16.09
N ASN A 158 1.20 1.07 -14.96
CA ASN A 158 0.12 0.14 -14.57
C ASN A 158 -0.82 0.74 -13.52
N HIS A 159 -0.65 2.01 -13.12
CA HIS A 159 -1.43 2.67 -12.07
C HIS A 159 -1.41 1.91 -10.74
N ILE A 160 -0.21 1.49 -10.30
CA ILE A 160 -0.01 0.78 -9.04
C ILE A 160 0.72 1.69 -8.06
N TYR A 161 0.20 1.76 -6.84
CA TYR A 161 0.71 2.62 -5.79
C TYR A 161 0.69 1.88 -4.46
N GLY A 162 1.54 2.29 -3.52
CA GLY A 162 1.47 1.71 -2.19
C GLY A 162 2.24 2.50 -1.14
N PHE A 163 1.78 2.33 0.11
CA PHE A 163 2.42 2.88 1.30
C PHE A 163 2.70 1.77 2.31
N GLN A 164 3.93 1.72 2.85
CA GLN A 164 4.26 0.86 3.98
C GLN A 164 3.69 1.39 5.30
N PHE A 165 3.50 2.69 5.41
CA PHE A 165 2.84 3.35 6.54
C PHE A 165 1.33 3.43 6.32
N HIS A 166 0.59 3.78 7.37
CA HIS A 166 -0.86 3.81 7.42
C HIS A 166 -1.39 5.23 7.18
N PRO A 167 -1.88 5.57 5.97
CA PRO A 167 -2.47 6.89 5.70
C PRO A 167 -3.77 7.13 6.47
N GLU A 168 -4.48 6.06 6.87
CA GLU A 168 -5.69 6.09 7.67
C GLU A 168 -5.46 6.30 9.17
N SER A 169 -4.20 6.19 9.62
CA SER A 169 -3.84 6.40 11.03
C SER A 169 -3.80 7.88 11.39
N PHE A 170 -4.25 8.21 12.60
CA PHE A 170 -4.12 9.55 13.19
C PHE A 170 -2.66 10.00 13.35
N LEU A 171 -1.70 9.07 13.32
CA LEU A 171 -0.26 9.36 13.31
C LEU A 171 0.26 9.80 11.94
N THR A 172 -0.55 9.74 10.89
CA THR A 172 -0.17 10.19 9.55
C THR A 172 -0.76 11.56 9.25
N ASN A 173 0.11 12.55 9.11
CA ASN A 173 -0.33 13.89 8.74
C ASN A 173 -0.81 13.89 7.28
N ASN A 174 -1.97 14.52 7.03
CA ASN A 174 -2.52 14.67 5.69
C ASN A 174 -2.81 13.35 4.93
N GLY A 175 -3.12 12.26 5.65
CA GLY A 175 -3.40 10.95 5.03
C GLY A 175 -4.49 11.01 3.95
N LYS A 176 -5.55 11.81 4.18
CA LYS A 176 -6.61 12.05 3.18
C LYS A 176 -6.04 12.63 1.88
N HIS A 177 -5.13 13.60 1.96
CA HIS A 177 -4.51 14.20 0.78
C HIS A 177 -3.60 13.21 0.03
N LEU A 178 -2.90 12.34 0.76
CA LEU A 178 -2.07 11.29 0.15
C LEU A 178 -2.93 10.34 -0.69
N ILE A 179 -4.03 9.85 -0.13
CA ILE A 179 -4.98 8.96 -0.82
C ILE A 179 -5.64 9.68 -2.00
N GLN A 180 -6.07 10.93 -1.84
CA GLN A 180 -6.64 11.73 -2.91
C GLN A 180 -5.71 11.81 -4.13
N LYS A 181 -4.43 12.10 -3.90
CA LYS A 181 -3.44 12.17 -4.99
C LYS A 181 -3.31 10.86 -5.76
N ILE A 182 -3.25 9.73 -5.05
CA ILE A 182 -3.16 8.41 -5.69
C ILE A 182 -4.45 8.09 -6.47
N LEU A 183 -5.62 8.39 -5.90
CA LEU A 183 -6.90 8.12 -6.58
C LEU A 183 -7.07 8.96 -7.83
N SER A 184 -6.51 10.18 -7.85
CA SER A 184 -6.59 11.12 -9.00
C SER A 184 -5.50 10.89 -10.05
N ALA A 185 -4.48 10.08 -9.78
CA ALA A 185 -3.41 9.73 -10.73
C ALA A 185 -3.87 8.61 -11.67
#